data_0e56d68c0bf4a66d43bcd4688389e1b4
#
_entry.id   0e56d68c0bf4a66d43bcd4688389e1b4
#
_cell.length_a   1.000
_cell.length_b   1.000
_cell.length_c   1.000
_cell.angle_alpha   90.00
_cell.angle_beta   90.00
_cell.angle_gamma   90.00
#
_symmetry.space_group_name_H-M   'P 1'
#
loop_
_entity.id
_entity.type
_entity.pdbx_description
1 polymer ?
#
loop_
_entity_poly.entity_id
_entity_poly.type
_entity_poly.pdbx_seq_one_letter_code
_entity_poly.pdbx_strand_id
1 'polypeptide(L)'
;MERTKDKRLEELFESGVPVYSISRLDCINRCLAEAYETYINNNRGESNIYALCGSKVHDVLEGIVNGENTETDLLPAVEKELEEAEMLGYEFPKMPDGSDGIRTKWVNDMQHFCATYKSPNPKNLSTEKLFIYKSPKGNVLQGYIDLQKKNEDGSIDIYDYKTSSLYTGSNIKEHGRQLVVYQMGLEQAGETVRSVSWIFLKYVEIRFMGKKTVKSKEKTEISKVVERCKIGYEMAKYVEQVMIEQGFDEVDIDVALTEFKQSNSFSVLPESVSIEFKMLPYVCKYEVTDEVKQECEEYIDKTIEMWESLGDDESNYPPLKFTKIQKNGKEVSDIFYCTKLCSHGKTCKYLHDYLDKLDNGTKDEFDDLF
;
A
#
# COMPACT_ATOMS: atom_id res chain seq x y z
N MET A 1 -17.44 6.62 10.71
CA MET A 1 -17.57 8.08 11.00
C MET A 1 -18.28 8.75 9.83
N GLU A 2 -19.32 9.57 10.08
CA GLU A 2 -19.85 10.42 9.00
C GLU A 2 -18.77 11.45 8.67
N ARG A 3 -18.17 11.33 7.47
CA ARG A 3 -17.25 12.34 6.94
C ARG A 3 -17.97 13.66 6.98
N THR A 4 -17.44 14.62 7.71
CA THR A 4 -18.01 15.96 7.88
C THR A 4 -18.28 16.52 6.50
N LYS A 5 -19.52 16.92 6.22
CA LYS A 5 -19.87 17.54 4.93
C LYS A 5 -19.08 18.84 4.79
N ASP A 6 -18.04 18.81 3.97
CA ASP A 6 -17.24 19.99 3.69
C ASP A 6 -18.01 20.86 2.69
N LYS A 7 -18.29 22.12 3.08
CA LYS A 7 -19.04 23.06 2.26
C LYS A 7 -18.44 23.26 0.87
N ARG A 8 -17.12 23.17 0.74
CA ARG A 8 -16.42 23.30 -0.55
C ARG A 8 -16.83 22.19 -1.53
N LEU A 9 -17.02 20.96 -1.03
CA LEU A 9 -17.49 19.84 -1.84
C LEU A 9 -18.98 19.99 -2.15
N GLU A 10 -19.80 20.43 -1.18
CA GLU A 10 -21.23 20.67 -1.42
C GLU A 10 -21.40 21.71 -2.54
N GLU A 11 -20.68 22.83 -2.49
CA GLU A 11 -20.70 23.89 -3.52
C GLU A 11 -20.27 23.36 -4.89
N LEU A 12 -19.24 22.49 -4.96
CA LEU A 12 -18.81 21.86 -6.20
C LEU A 12 -19.90 20.93 -6.79
N PHE A 13 -20.51 20.09 -5.97
CA PHE A 13 -21.58 19.20 -6.42
C PHE A 13 -22.84 19.98 -6.85
N GLU A 14 -23.21 21.02 -6.13
CA GLU A 14 -24.34 21.91 -6.50
C GLU A 14 -24.09 22.67 -7.80
N SER A 15 -22.82 23.01 -8.11
CA SER A 15 -22.45 23.66 -9.36
C SER A 15 -22.50 22.72 -10.59
N GLY A 16 -22.68 21.41 -10.39
CA GLY A 16 -22.70 20.41 -11.45
C GLY A 16 -21.33 20.13 -12.08
N VAL A 17 -20.23 20.65 -11.49
CA VAL A 17 -18.87 20.37 -11.98
C VAL A 17 -18.50 18.94 -11.65
N PRO A 18 -18.04 18.13 -12.61
CA PRO A 18 -17.55 16.79 -12.35
C PRO A 18 -16.37 16.82 -11.38
N VAL A 19 -16.44 16.00 -10.32
CA VAL A 19 -15.37 15.87 -9.32
C VAL A 19 -14.81 14.45 -9.39
N TYR A 20 -13.50 14.37 -9.52
CA TYR A 20 -12.76 13.10 -9.64
C TYR A 20 -11.94 12.81 -8.38
N SER A 21 -11.43 11.60 -8.27
CA SER A 21 -10.37 11.23 -7.33
C SER A 21 -9.25 10.53 -8.09
N ILE A 22 -8.03 10.52 -7.55
CA ILE A 22 -6.92 9.81 -8.18
C ILE A 22 -7.24 8.32 -8.33
N SER A 23 -7.87 7.70 -7.35
CA SER A 23 -8.30 6.30 -7.42
C SER A 23 -9.31 6.02 -8.53
N ARG A 24 -10.22 7.00 -8.82
CA ARG A 24 -11.13 6.91 -9.97
C ARG A 24 -10.36 6.95 -11.29
N LEU A 25 -9.38 7.85 -11.43
CA LEU A 25 -8.56 7.95 -12.63
C LEU A 25 -7.71 6.69 -12.84
N ASP A 26 -7.15 6.14 -11.77
CA ASP A 26 -6.40 4.89 -11.81
C ASP A 26 -7.29 3.70 -12.21
N CYS A 27 -8.54 3.65 -11.75
CA CYS A 27 -9.51 2.66 -12.17
C CYS A 27 -9.82 2.77 -13.67
N ILE A 28 -10.09 3.99 -14.16
CA ILE A 28 -10.35 4.29 -15.57
C ILE A 28 -9.18 3.81 -16.46
N ASN A 29 -7.94 4.16 -16.08
CA ASN A 29 -6.77 3.76 -16.87
C ASN A 29 -6.43 2.27 -16.78
N ARG A 30 -6.84 1.62 -15.71
CA ARG A 30 -6.60 0.19 -15.52
C ARG A 30 -7.60 -0.66 -16.30
N CYS A 31 -8.90 -0.40 -16.14
CA CYS A 31 -9.96 -1.20 -16.73
C CYS A 31 -11.22 -0.36 -16.97
N LEU A 32 -11.49 -0.02 -18.23
CA LEU A 32 -12.66 0.78 -18.56
C LEU A 32 -13.97 0.08 -18.21
N ALA A 33 -14.07 -1.25 -18.38
CA ALA A 33 -15.26 -2.01 -17.99
C ALA A 33 -15.52 -1.94 -16.47
N GLU A 34 -14.47 -2.03 -15.62
CA GLU A 34 -14.60 -1.84 -14.17
C GLU A 34 -15.06 -0.42 -13.83
N ALA A 35 -14.48 0.58 -14.50
CA ALA A 35 -14.84 1.97 -14.29
C ALA A 35 -16.29 2.27 -14.73
N TYR A 36 -16.75 1.67 -15.84
CA TYR A 36 -18.13 1.78 -16.32
C TYR A 36 -19.13 1.24 -15.28
N GLU A 37 -18.89 0.01 -14.80
CA GLU A 37 -19.75 -0.58 -13.76
C GLU A 37 -19.76 0.29 -12.50
N THR A 38 -18.58 0.72 -12.04
CA THR A 38 -18.46 1.46 -10.78
C THR A 38 -19.05 2.87 -10.84
N TYR A 39 -18.80 3.62 -11.91
CA TYR A 39 -19.05 5.07 -11.94
C TYR A 39 -20.22 5.48 -12.84
N ILE A 40 -20.61 4.66 -13.81
CA ILE A 40 -21.79 4.92 -14.65
C ILE A 40 -22.98 4.10 -14.13
N ASN A 41 -22.79 2.79 -13.93
CA ASN A 41 -23.86 1.92 -13.42
C ASN A 41 -24.07 2.04 -11.89
N ASN A 42 -23.21 2.80 -11.18
CA ASN A 42 -23.21 2.94 -9.71
C ASN A 42 -23.16 1.58 -8.96
N ASN A 43 -22.58 0.57 -9.61
CA ASN A 43 -22.34 -0.73 -9.01
C ASN A 43 -20.91 -0.75 -8.45
N ARG A 44 -20.75 -0.74 -7.14
CA ARG A 44 -19.42 -0.74 -6.50
C ARG A 44 -18.75 -2.12 -6.48
N GLY A 45 -19.52 -3.17 -6.80
CA GLY A 45 -19.05 -4.55 -6.70
C GLY A 45 -18.74 -4.99 -5.27
N GLU A 46 -17.92 -6.03 -5.15
CA GLU A 46 -17.49 -6.58 -3.85
C GLU A 46 -16.08 -6.13 -3.51
N SER A 47 -15.80 -5.95 -2.22
CA SER A 47 -14.44 -5.64 -1.75
C SER A 47 -13.53 -6.87 -1.86
N ASN A 48 -12.27 -6.73 -1.52
CA ASN A 48 -11.33 -7.85 -1.37
C ASN A 48 -10.70 -7.81 0.01
N ILE A 49 -10.09 -8.93 0.43
CA ILE A 49 -9.53 -9.10 1.78
C ILE A 49 -8.49 -8.02 2.13
N TYR A 50 -7.65 -7.61 1.16
CA TYR A 50 -6.63 -6.59 1.40
C TYR A 50 -7.25 -5.21 1.62
N ALA A 51 -8.31 -4.86 0.87
CA ALA A 51 -8.98 -3.59 1.01
C ALA A 51 -9.75 -3.51 2.33
N LEU A 52 -10.46 -4.58 2.74
CA LEU A 52 -11.18 -4.64 4.02
C LEU A 52 -10.22 -4.45 5.20
N CYS A 53 -9.23 -5.33 5.31
CA CYS A 53 -8.25 -5.27 6.39
C CYS A 53 -7.41 -3.98 6.35
N GLY A 54 -7.05 -3.50 5.15
CA GLY A 54 -6.32 -2.25 4.98
C GLY A 54 -7.11 -1.05 5.49
N SER A 55 -8.38 -0.92 5.11
CA SER A 55 -9.26 0.16 5.59
C SER A 55 -9.41 0.13 7.11
N LYS A 56 -9.56 -1.06 7.72
CA LYS A 56 -9.64 -1.18 9.17
C LYS A 56 -8.38 -0.66 9.86
N VAL A 57 -7.19 -0.95 9.32
CA VAL A 57 -5.92 -0.43 9.86
C VAL A 57 -5.91 1.10 9.82
N HIS A 58 -6.31 1.69 8.68
CA HIS A 58 -6.39 3.17 8.55
C HIS A 58 -7.38 3.77 9.55
N ASP A 59 -8.60 3.20 9.68
CA ASP A 59 -9.63 3.68 10.62
C ASP A 59 -9.11 3.72 12.07
N VAL A 60 -8.39 2.67 12.50
CA VAL A 60 -7.87 2.62 13.87
C VAL A 60 -6.69 3.58 14.05
N LEU A 61 -5.79 3.71 13.06
CA LEU A 61 -4.69 4.67 13.12
C LEU A 61 -5.21 6.12 13.17
N GLU A 62 -6.25 6.43 12.40
CA GLU A 62 -6.96 7.69 12.47
C GLU A 62 -7.54 7.92 13.88
N GLY A 63 -8.26 6.94 14.41
CA GLY A 63 -8.85 7.01 15.74
C GLY A 63 -7.81 7.20 16.85
N ILE A 64 -6.61 6.61 16.71
CA ILE A 64 -5.50 6.83 17.67
C ILE A 64 -5.02 8.29 17.62
N VAL A 65 -4.85 8.87 16.44
CA VAL A 65 -4.42 10.26 16.29
C VAL A 65 -5.48 11.21 16.84
N ASN A 66 -6.76 10.90 16.63
CA ASN A 66 -7.91 11.68 17.10
C ASN A 66 -8.24 11.45 18.59
N GLY A 67 -7.57 10.50 19.26
CA GLY A 67 -7.80 10.16 20.67
C GLY A 67 -9.06 9.32 20.93
N GLU A 68 -9.61 8.70 19.91
CA GLU A 68 -10.78 7.79 19.96
C GLU A 68 -10.38 6.34 20.26
N ASN A 69 -9.16 5.95 19.83
CA ASN A 69 -8.56 4.65 20.04
C ASN A 69 -7.20 4.79 20.73
N THR A 70 -6.69 3.66 21.20
CA THR A 70 -5.34 3.51 21.76
C THR A 70 -4.51 2.53 20.94
N GLU A 71 -3.21 2.48 21.15
CA GLU A 71 -2.32 1.51 20.49
C GLU A 71 -2.75 0.05 20.74
N THR A 72 -3.35 -0.21 21.91
CA THR A 72 -3.82 -1.56 22.29
C THR A 72 -5.07 -2.01 21.54
N ASP A 73 -5.80 -1.11 20.91
CA ASP A 73 -7.00 -1.44 20.14
C ASP A 73 -6.66 -1.91 18.72
N LEU A 74 -5.44 -1.63 18.26
CA LEU A 74 -5.03 -1.87 16.86
C LEU A 74 -5.05 -3.36 16.51
N LEU A 75 -4.38 -4.21 17.28
CA LEU A 75 -4.32 -5.64 17.00
C LEU A 75 -5.69 -6.32 17.07
N PRO A 76 -6.49 -6.16 18.15
CA PRO A 76 -7.82 -6.76 18.22
C PRO A 76 -8.77 -6.32 17.10
N ALA A 77 -8.69 -5.05 16.67
CA ALA A 77 -9.53 -4.55 15.59
C ALA A 77 -9.16 -5.15 14.23
N VAL A 78 -7.87 -5.32 13.95
CA VAL A 78 -7.38 -5.93 12.70
C VAL A 78 -7.69 -7.41 12.66
N GLU A 79 -7.49 -8.15 13.77
CA GLU A 79 -7.80 -9.57 13.85
C GLU A 79 -9.30 -9.83 13.69
N LYS A 80 -10.14 -9.03 14.34
CA LYS A 80 -11.60 -9.12 14.21
C LYS A 80 -12.05 -8.88 12.77
N GLU A 81 -11.55 -7.84 12.09
CA GLU A 81 -11.89 -7.56 10.70
C GLU A 81 -11.48 -8.71 9.78
N LEU A 82 -10.29 -9.29 10.01
CA LEU A 82 -9.81 -10.43 9.25
C LEU A 82 -10.74 -11.65 9.42
N GLU A 83 -11.10 -11.98 10.67
CA GLU A 83 -12.02 -13.08 10.96
C GLU A 83 -13.39 -12.87 10.32
N GLU A 84 -13.97 -11.67 10.44
CA GLU A 84 -15.25 -11.33 9.85
C GLU A 84 -15.21 -11.41 8.31
N ALA A 85 -14.14 -10.91 7.68
CA ALA A 85 -13.95 -10.99 6.25
C ALA A 85 -13.83 -12.46 5.77
N GLU A 86 -13.05 -13.29 6.48
CA GLU A 86 -12.89 -14.71 6.14
C GLU A 86 -14.21 -15.49 6.34
N MET A 87 -15.01 -15.19 7.36
CA MET A 87 -16.35 -15.75 7.55
C MET A 87 -17.32 -15.41 6.41
N LEU A 88 -17.12 -14.23 5.78
CA LEU A 88 -17.89 -13.81 4.62
C LEU A 88 -17.38 -14.39 3.29
N GLY A 89 -16.30 -15.21 3.34
CA GLY A 89 -15.74 -15.86 2.17
C GLY A 89 -14.73 -15.02 1.39
N TYR A 90 -14.19 -13.94 1.99
CA TYR A 90 -13.05 -13.21 1.42
C TYR A 90 -11.77 -13.94 1.79
N GLU A 91 -10.98 -14.31 0.79
CA GLU A 91 -9.78 -15.12 0.99
C GLU A 91 -8.54 -14.46 0.37
N PHE A 92 -7.40 -14.66 1.04
CA PHE A 92 -6.10 -14.39 0.42
C PHE A 92 -5.85 -15.35 -0.74
N PRO A 93 -5.15 -14.89 -1.79
CA PRO A 93 -4.69 -15.81 -2.84
C PRO A 93 -3.83 -16.94 -2.24
N LYS A 94 -4.00 -18.14 -2.77
CA LYS A 94 -3.11 -19.27 -2.42
C LYS A 94 -1.78 -19.12 -3.15
N MET A 95 -0.73 -19.71 -2.56
CA MET A 95 0.55 -19.92 -3.23
C MET A 95 0.38 -20.93 -4.38
N PRO A 96 1.32 -21.00 -5.36
CA PRO A 96 1.27 -22.00 -6.44
C PRO A 96 1.21 -23.46 -5.95
N ASP A 97 1.70 -23.76 -4.76
CA ASP A 97 1.63 -25.06 -4.10
C ASP A 97 0.31 -25.30 -3.34
N GLY A 98 -0.63 -24.37 -3.42
CA GLY A 98 -1.91 -24.41 -2.73
C GLY A 98 -1.89 -23.97 -1.26
N SER A 99 -0.71 -23.64 -0.70
CA SER A 99 -0.57 -23.23 0.71
C SER A 99 -1.07 -21.81 0.98
N ASP A 100 -1.30 -21.50 2.27
CA ASP A 100 -1.70 -20.20 2.78
C ASP A 100 -0.52 -19.24 3.06
N GLY A 101 0.60 -19.43 2.38
CA GLY A 101 1.81 -18.66 2.61
C GLY A 101 1.61 -17.14 2.49
N ILE A 102 0.75 -16.69 1.57
CA ILE A 102 0.44 -15.26 1.41
C ILE A 102 -0.31 -14.72 2.63
N ARG A 103 -1.35 -15.44 3.09
CA ARG A 103 -2.11 -15.10 4.31
C ARG A 103 -1.19 -15.06 5.53
N THR A 104 -0.46 -16.16 5.75
CA THR A 104 0.45 -16.30 6.89
C THR A 104 1.45 -15.14 6.96
N LYS A 105 2.03 -14.80 5.82
CA LYS A 105 2.97 -13.69 5.73
C LYS A 105 2.32 -12.35 6.05
N TRP A 106 1.16 -12.07 5.48
CA TRP A 106 0.43 -10.82 5.72
C TRP A 106 0.04 -10.68 7.20
N VAL A 107 -0.50 -11.74 7.79
CA VAL A 107 -0.89 -11.78 9.21
C VAL A 107 0.31 -11.54 10.11
N ASN A 108 1.42 -12.24 9.90
CA ASN A 108 2.63 -12.07 10.71
C ASN A 108 3.20 -10.64 10.61
N ASP A 109 3.20 -10.04 9.40
CA ASP A 109 3.63 -8.65 9.21
C ASP A 109 2.74 -7.68 10.02
N MET A 110 1.42 -7.86 9.95
CA MET A 110 0.46 -6.97 10.62
C MET A 110 0.44 -7.17 12.14
N GLN A 111 0.53 -8.41 12.63
CA GLN A 111 0.65 -8.69 14.07
C GLN A 111 1.91 -8.04 14.64
N HIS A 112 3.05 -8.19 13.96
CA HIS A 112 4.29 -7.52 14.38
C HIS A 112 4.16 -5.99 14.33
N PHE A 113 3.50 -5.44 13.28
CA PHE A 113 3.24 -4.01 13.21
C PHE A 113 2.41 -3.54 14.41
N CYS A 114 1.26 -4.17 14.65
CA CYS A 114 0.36 -3.79 15.74
C CYS A 114 1.04 -3.89 17.12
N ALA A 115 1.83 -4.93 17.35
CA ALA A 115 2.55 -5.14 18.62
C ALA A 115 3.68 -4.12 18.87
N THR A 116 4.23 -3.54 17.80
CA THR A 116 5.39 -2.63 17.89
C THR A 116 5.05 -1.17 17.53
N TYR A 117 3.83 -0.91 17.11
CA TYR A 117 3.39 0.45 16.78
C TYR A 117 3.45 1.37 18.00
N LYS A 118 3.99 2.55 17.78
CA LYS A 118 3.99 3.64 18.74
C LYS A 118 3.44 4.88 18.06
N SER A 119 2.38 5.40 18.62
CA SER A 119 1.74 6.62 18.14
C SER A 119 2.73 7.79 18.25
N PRO A 120 2.91 8.57 17.18
CA PRO A 120 3.62 9.82 17.28
C PRO A 120 2.80 10.81 18.14
N ASN A 121 3.48 11.84 18.68
CA ASN A 121 2.78 12.88 19.45
C ASN A 121 1.68 13.53 18.61
N PRO A 122 0.41 13.47 19.00
CA PRO A 122 -0.72 13.92 18.18
C PRO A 122 -0.80 15.45 18.05
N LYS A 123 -0.05 16.21 18.86
CA LYS A 123 -0.18 17.66 19.01
C LYS A 123 -0.10 18.46 17.68
N ASN A 124 0.59 17.91 16.66
CA ASN A 124 0.79 18.58 15.38
C ASN A 124 0.33 17.69 14.21
N LEU A 125 -0.48 16.69 14.49
CA LEU A 125 -0.99 15.75 13.49
C LEU A 125 -2.45 16.07 13.15
N SER A 126 -2.83 15.76 11.94
CA SER A 126 -4.23 15.72 11.48
C SER A 126 -4.41 14.60 10.48
N THR A 127 -5.57 13.95 10.52
CA THR A 127 -5.94 12.83 9.67
C THR A 127 -7.13 13.17 8.79
N GLU A 128 -7.35 12.41 7.73
CA GLU A 128 -8.49 12.49 6.82
C GLU A 128 -8.77 13.94 6.35
N LYS A 129 -7.70 14.70 6.09
CA LYS A 129 -7.82 16.10 5.67
C LYS A 129 -8.22 16.18 4.21
N LEU A 130 -9.38 16.77 3.94
CA LEU A 130 -9.83 17.01 2.59
C LEU A 130 -8.88 17.96 1.85
N PHE A 131 -8.42 17.56 0.67
CA PHE A 131 -7.85 18.47 -0.32
C PHE A 131 -8.78 18.58 -1.54
N ILE A 132 -8.70 19.70 -2.22
CA ILE A 132 -9.30 19.93 -3.53
C ILE A 132 -8.19 20.50 -4.42
N TYR A 133 -8.05 19.92 -5.61
CA TYR A 133 -7.10 20.37 -6.61
C TYR A 133 -7.84 20.65 -7.92
N LYS A 134 -7.52 21.77 -8.57
CA LYS A 134 -8.03 22.11 -9.89
C LYS A 134 -6.87 22.16 -10.89
N SER A 135 -6.92 21.29 -11.89
CA SER A 135 -5.89 21.23 -12.93
C SER A 135 -5.88 22.49 -13.81
N PRO A 136 -4.81 22.74 -14.59
CA PRO A 136 -4.75 23.86 -15.54
C PRO A 136 -5.89 23.87 -16.56
N LYS A 137 -6.43 22.72 -16.95
CA LYS A 137 -7.60 22.60 -17.83
C LYS A 137 -8.94 22.76 -17.11
N GLY A 138 -8.92 22.92 -15.79
CA GLY A 138 -10.13 23.15 -14.99
C GLY A 138 -10.74 21.89 -14.39
N ASN A 139 -10.14 20.71 -14.57
CA ASN A 139 -10.59 19.45 -13.98
C ASN A 139 -10.42 19.47 -12.46
N VAL A 140 -11.44 19.06 -11.72
CA VAL A 140 -11.45 19.11 -10.26
C VAL A 140 -11.23 17.72 -9.68
N LEU A 141 -10.21 17.59 -8.82
CA LEU A 141 -9.94 16.40 -8.03
C LEU A 141 -10.15 16.69 -6.55
N GLN A 142 -10.57 15.65 -5.84
CA GLN A 142 -10.69 15.67 -4.38
C GLN A 142 -10.18 14.35 -3.78
N GLY A 143 -9.83 14.40 -2.51
CA GLY A 143 -9.48 13.23 -1.73
C GLY A 143 -9.17 13.60 -0.30
N TYR A 144 -8.82 12.58 0.48
CA TYR A 144 -8.48 12.74 1.87
C TYR A 144 -7.04 12.28 2.09
N ILE A 145 -6.30 13.03 2.90
CA ILE A 145 -4.91 12.75 3.22
C ILE A 145 -4.88 11.98 4.54
N ASP A 146 -4.33 10.77 4.54
CA ASP A 146 -4.32 9.88 5.70
C ASP A 146 -3.72 10.54 6.93
N LEU A 147 -2.54 11.17 6.79
CA LEU A 147 -1.85 11.82 7.89
C LEU A 147 -1.06 13.04 7.43
N GLN A 148 -1.22 14.14 8.13
CA GLN A 148 -0.42 15.35 7.98
C GLN A 148 0.26 15.70 9.30
N LYS A 149 1.51 16.16 9.19
CA LYS A 149 2.26 16.72 10.31
C LYS A 149 2.62 18.17 10.02
N LYS A 150 2.13 19.08 10.85
CA LYS A 150 2.52 20.48 10.79
C LYS A 150 3.83 20.69 11.56
N ASN A 151 4.81 21.27 10.90
CA ASN A 151 6.13 21.55 11.47
C ASN A 151 6.14 22.92 12.17
N GLU A 152 7.19 23.20 12.95
CA GLU A 152 7.32 24.46 13.70
C GLU A 152 7.41 25.69 12.78
N ASP A 153 7.98 25.51 11.58
CA ASP A 153 8.07 26.55 10.54
C ASP A 153 6.77 26.74 9.75
N GLY A 154 5.71 26.00 10.11
CA GLY A 154 4.40 26.03 9.44
C GLY A 154 4.31 25.13 8.22
N SER A 155 5.40 24.54 7.73
CA SER A 155 5.37 23.58 6.63
C SER A 155 4.69 22.26 7.02
N ILE A 156 4.22 21.52 6.01
CA ILE A 156 3.47 20.27 6.20
C ILE A 156 4.28 19.09 5.61
N ASP A 157 4.40 18.03 6.40
CA ASP A 157 4.77 16.70 5.88
C ASP A 157 3.51 15.87 5.70
N ILE A 158 3.40 15.23 4.54
CA ILE A 158 2.28 14.35 4.17
C ILE A 158 2.74 12.91 4.25
N TYR A 159 1.92 12.08 4.87
CA TYR A 159 2.13 10.64 4.95
C TYR A 159 0.88 9.90 4.49
N ASP A 160 1.10 8.81 3.76
CA ASP A 160 0.08 7.90 3.29
C ASP A 160 0.44 6.49 3.73
N TYR A 161 -0.45 5.85 4.49
CA TYR A 161 -0.22 4.51 5.03
C TYR A 161 -0.43 3.43 3.96
N LYS A 162 0.46 2.45 3.92
CA LYS A 162 0.36 1.33 2.98
C LYS A 162 0.54 -0.02 3.69
N THR A 163 -0.49 -0.87 3.58
CA THR A 163 -0.45 -2.28 3.98
C THR A 163 0.03 -3.20 2.85
N SER A 164 0.35 -2.63 1.68
CA SER A 164 0.89 -3.33 0.51
C SER A 164 2.38 -3.64 0.63
N SER A 165 2.92 -4.39 -0.34
CA SER A 165 4.37 -4.53 -0.55
C SER A 165 4.97 -3.23 -1.10
N LEU A 166 6.31 -3.09 -1.00
CA LEU A 166 7.03 -1.93 -1.52
C LEU A 166 6.79 -1.76 -3.02
N TYR A 167 6.63 -0.53 -3.44
CA TYR A 167 6.53 -0.21 -4.87
C TYR A 167 7.90 -0.27 -5.52
N THR A 168 7.94 -0.85 -6.73
CA THR A 168 9.16 -0.99 -7.53
C THR A 168 8.90 -0.69 -9.00
N GLY A 169 9.91 -0.26 -9.73
CA GLY A 169 9.79 0.02 -11.16
C GLY A 169 8.74 1.08 -11.49
N SER A 170 7.86 0.81 -12.45
CA SER A 170 6.78 1.71 -12.87
C SER A 170 5.77 2.02 -11.77
N ASN A 171 5.54 1.07 -10.86
CA ASN A 171 4.57 1.21 -9.78
C ASN A 171 4.89 2.37 -8.83
N ILE A 172 6.18 2.73 -8.69
CA ILE A 172 6.59 3.90 -7.89
C ILE A 172 5.93 5.16 -8.44
N LYS A 173 5.97 5.35 -9.76
CA LYS A 173 5.37 6.50 -10.43
C LYS A 173 3.84 6.45 -10.39
N GLU A 174 3.27 5.31 -10.68
CA GLU A 174 1.82 5.11 -10.69
C GLU A 174 1.19 5.44 -9.34
N HIS A 175 1.69 4.84 -8.25
CA HIS A 175 1.21 5.14 -6.91
C HIS A 175 1.67 6.51 -6.39
N GLY A 176 2.79 7.02 -6.90
CA GLY A 176 3.32 8.35 -6.56
C GLY A 176 2.38 9.50 -6.93
N ARG A 177 1.56 9.35 -7.99
CA ARG A 177 0.58 10.36 -8.40
C ARG A 177 -0.38 10.75 -7.29
N GLN A 178 -0.74 9.81 -6.40
CA GLN A 178 -1.56 10.12 -5.24
C GLN A 178 -0.89 11.16 -4.34
N LEU A 179 0.39 10.96 -4.01
CA LEU A 179 1.16 11.90 -3.20
C LEU A 179 1.38 13.25 -3.90
N VAL A 180 1.59 13.23 -5.23
CA VAL A 180 1.72 14.45 -6.04
C VAL A 180 0.46 15.29 -5.98
N VAL A 181 -0.71 14.67 -6.15
CA VAL A 181 -2.00 15.37 -6.11
C VAL A 181 -2.29 15.92 -4.70
N TYR A 182 -1.91 15.19 -3.65
CA TYR A 182 -1.97 15.69 -2.27
C TYR A 182 -1.16 16.98 -2.11
N GLN A 183 0.10 16.98 -2.57
CA GLN A 183 0.97 18.13 -2.50
C GLN A 183 0.41 19.30 -3.31
N MET A 184 0.05 19.08 -4.58
CA MET A 184 -0.48 20.13 -5.44
C MET A 184 -1.78 20.75 -4.88
N GLY A 185 -2.67 19.93 -4.31
CA GLY A 185 -3.91 20.40 -3.69
C GLY A 185 -3.67 21.30 -2.48
N LEU A 186 -2.72 20.95 -1.62
CA LEU A 186 -2.36 21.78 -0.46
C LEU A 186 -1.62 23.05 -0.89
N GLU A 187 -0.69 22.97 -1.85
CA GLU A 187 0.02 24.13 -2.37
C GLU A 187 -0.94 25.11 -3.05
N GLN A 188 -1.93 24.60 -3.80
CA GLN A 188 -2.98 25.44 -4.40
C GLN A 188 -3.87 26.11 -3.35
N ALA A 189 -4.03 25.49 -2.16
CA ALA A 189 -4.70 26.09 -1.02
C ALA A 189 -3.84 27.08 -0.22
N GLY A 190 -2.58 27.32 -0.65
CA GLY A 190 -1.65 28.26 -0.01
C GLY A 190 -0.80 27.67 1.12
N GLU A 191 -0.81 26.34 1.28
CA GLU A 191 0.03 25.66 2.26
C GLU A 191 1.43 25.38 1.69
N THR A 192 2.43 25.29 2.55
CA THR A 192 3.80 24.90 2.17
C THR A 192 4.02 23.43 2.49
N VAL A 193 4.19 22.59 1.48
CA VAL A 193 4.50 21.16 1.66
C VAL A 193 6.00 20.94 1.64
N ARG A 194 6.55 20.38 2.73
CA ARG A 194 7.98 20.06 2.86
C ARG A 194 8.33 18.70 2.30
N SER A 195 7.48 17.72 2.51
CA SER A 195 7.70 16.36 2.03
C SER A 195 6.41 15.56 1.90
N VAL A 196 6.43 14.60 0.98
CA VAL A 196 5.39 13.58 0.84
C VAL A 196 6.04 12.19 0.91
N SER A 197 5.38 11.26 1.59
CA SER A 197 5.97 9.95 1.86
C SER A 197 4.91 8.86 2.02
N TRP A 198 5.27 7.63 1.69
CA TRP A 198 4.54 6.47 2.14
C TRP A 198 5.12 5.95 3.46
N ILE A 199 4.24 5.45 4.34
CA ILE A 199 4.62 4.63 5.50
C ILE A 199 4.18 3.21 5.20
N PHE A 200 5.14 2.33 4.87
CA PHE A 200 4.85 0.94 4.58
C PHE A 200 4.79 0.13 5.88
N LEU A 201 3.57 -0.18 6.33
CA LEU A 201 3.32 -0.78 7.65
C LEU A 201 3.91 -2.20 7.82
N LYS A 202 4.08 -2.92 6.71
CA LYS A 202 4.71 -4.26 6.70
C LYS A 202 6.24 -4.24 6.76
N TYR A 203 6.85 -3.05 6.80
CA TYR A 203 8.31 -2.89 6.76
C TYR A 203 8.80 -2.03 7.92
N VAL A 204 10.05 -2.26 8.28
CA VAL A 204 10.80 -1.45 9.24
C VAL A 204 12.14 -1.06 8.66
N GLU A 205 12.65 0.08 9.09
CA GLU A 205 14.04 0.47 8.92
C GLU A 205 14.79 0.08 10.19
N ILE A 206 15.83 -0.75 10.07
CA ILE A 206 16.70 -1.15 11.19
C ILE A 206 18.04 -0.51 11.00
N ARG A 207 18.44 0.33 11.98
CA ARG A 207 19.75 1.00 12.02
C ARG A 207 20.63 0.36 13.05
N PHE A 208 21.86 0.11 12.70
CA PHE A 208 22.87 -0.49 13.57
C PHE A 208 24.27 -0.15 13.09
N MET A 209 25.29 -0.34 13.96
CA MET A 209 26.66 -0.09 13.60
C MET A 209 27.29 -1.30 12.90
N GLY A 210 27.80 -1.07 11.69
CA GLY A 210 28.49 -2.11 10.90
C GLY A 210 29.89 -2.41 11.42
N LYS A 211 30.52 -3.45 10.85
CA LYS A 211 31.91 -3.84 11.17
C LYS A 211 32.92 -2.76 10.73
N LYS A 212 34.01 -2.61 11.50
CA LYS A 212 35.20 -1.96 11.02
C LYS A 212 35.77 -2.74 9.83
N THR A 213 36.05 -2.06 8.75
CA THR A 213 36.70 -2.68 7.59
C THR A 213 38.16 -2.30 7.52
N VAL A 214 38.94 -3.05 6.73
CA VAL A 214 40.38 -2.75 6.52
C VAL A 214 40.59 -1.33 5.95
N LYS A 215 39.58 -0.80 5.24
CA LYS A 215 39.58 0.54 4.65
C LYS A 215 39.00 1.62 5.57
N SER A 216 38.09 1.26 6.47
CA SER A 216 37.48 2.18 7.43
C SER A 216 37.87 1.79 8.84
N LYS A 217 38.60 2.67 9.52
CA LYS A 217 39.02 2.49 10.93
C LYS A 217 37.86 2.71 11.90
N GLU A 218 36.74 3.27 11.42
CA GLU A 218 35.53 3.57 12.21
C GLU A 218 34.37 2.70 11.78
N LYS A 219 33.49 2.37 12.73
CA LYS A 219 32.20 1.75 12.42
C LYS A 219 31.34 2.79 11.74
N THR A 220 30.60 2.38 10.70
CA THR A 220 29.60 3.22 10.02
C THR A 220 28.21 2.72 10.34
N GLU A 221 27.26 3.63 10.48
CA GLU A 221 25.85 3.27 10.64
C GLU A 221 25.35 2.63 9.33
N ILE A 222 24.68 1.50 9.49
CA ILE A 222 24.00 0.79 8.42
C ILE A 222 22.50 0.97 8.64
N SER A 223 21.77 1.30 7.59
CA SER A 223 20.31 1.25 7.55
C SER A 223 19.88 0.12 6.62
N LYS A 224 18.95 -0.72 7.10
CA LYS A 224 18.39 -1.83 6.35
C LYS A 224 16.87 -1.83 6.45
N VAL A 225 16.21 -1.84 5.28
CA VAL A 225 14.75 -2.03 5.21
C VAL A 225 14.47 -3.54 5.21
N VAL A 226 13.63 -3.97 6.14
CA VAL A 226 13.30 -5.38 6.36
C VAL A 226 11.79 -5.54 6.47
N GLU A 227 11.27 -6.59 5.84
CA GLU A 227 9.89 -6.99 6.03
C GLU A 227 9.70 -7.56 7.43
N ARG A 228 8.64 -7.13 8.12
CA ARG A 228 8.48 -7.40 9.56
C ARG A 228 8.51 -8.88 9.91
N CYS A 229 7.87 -9.73 9.12
CA CYS A 229 7.88 -11.19 9.33
C CYS A 229 9.24 -11.86 9.09
N LYS A 230 10.25 -11.12 8.59
CA LYS A 230 11.59 -11.64 8.26
C LYS A 230 12.71 -11.06 9.10
N ILE A 231 12.42 -10.24 10.10
CA ILE A 231 13.44 -9.58 10.92
C ILE A 231 14.42 -10.59 11.50
N GLY A 232 13.90 -11.63 12.18
CA GLY A 232 14.73 -12.66 12.80
C GLY A 232 15.65 -13.38 11.82
N TYR A 233 15.18 -13.61 10.61
CA TYR A 233 15.98 -14.28 9.58
C TYR A 233 16.99 -13.35 8.91
N GLU A 234 16.54 -12.17 8.47
CA GLU A 234 17.41 -11.24 7.72
C GLU A 234 18.44 -10.53 8.58
N MET A 235 18.15 -10.37 9.88
CA MET A 235 19.05 -9.70 10.81
C MET A 235 19.98 -10.65 11.57
N ALA A 236 19.73 -11.97 11.56
CA ALA A 236 20.49 -12.95 12.33
C ALA A 236 22.01 -12.81 12.24
N LYS A 237 22.53 -12.66 11.03
CA LYS A 237 24.00 -12.49 10.81
C LYS A 237 24.59 -11.24 11.44
N TYR A 238 23.80 -10.19 11.61
CA TYR A 238 24.24 -8.94 12.24
C TYR A 238 24.16 -9.05 13.76
N VAL A 239 23.14 -9.75 14.28
CA VAL A 239 23.00 -10.10 15.70
C VAL A 239 24.18 -10.99 16.13
N GLU A 240 24.45 -12.07 15.40
CA GLU A 240 25.62 -12.94 15.60
C GLU A 240 26.91 -12.14 15.70
N GLN A 241 27.12 -11.23 14.74
CA GLN A 241 28.30 -10.38 14.73
C GLN A 241 28.45 -9.54 15.99
N VAL A 242 27.36 -8.91 16.46
CA VAL A 242 27.37 -8.09 17.68
C VAL A 242 27.68 -8.95 18.90
N MET A 243 27.09 -10.15 19.00
CA MET A 243 27.34 -11.07 20.09
C MET A 243 28.81 -11.54 20.13
N ILE A 244 29.40 -11.89 18.97
CA ILE A 244 30.84 -12.23 18.88
C ILE A 244 31.70 -11.06 19.33
N GLU A 245 31.41 -9.83 18.89
CA GLU A 245 32.16 -8.64 19.29
C GLU A 245 32.04 -8.33 20.79
N GLN A 246 30.93 -8.70 21.43
CA GLN A 246 30.71 -8.58 22.88
C GLN A 246 31.27 -9.75 23.69
N GLY A 247 31.78 -10.80 23.03
CA GLY A 247 32.46 -11.92 23.67
C GLY A 247 31.56 -13.02 24.19
N PHE A 248 30.34 -13.15 23.63
CA PHE A 248 29.47 -14.29 23.91
C PHE A 248 30.10 -15.59 23.37
N ASP A 249 29.87 -16.70 24.05
CA ASP A 249 30.30 -18.00 23.57
C ASP A 249 29.39 -18.56 22.46
N GLU A 250 29.85 -19.59 21.76
CA GLU A 250 29.16 -20.15 20.59
C GLU A 250 27.77 -20.72 20.96
N VAL A 251 27.63 -21.31 22.17
CA VAL A 251 26.39 -21.92 22.64
C VAL A 251 25.34 -20.82 22.90
N ASP A 252 25.72 -19.77 23.60
CA ASP A 252 24.84 -18.64 23.89
C ASP A 252 24.41 -17.94 22.60
N ILE A 253 25.30 -17.81 21.60
CA ILE A 253 24.96 -17.25 20.28
C ILE A 253 23.93 -18.11 19.56
N ASP A 254 24.14 -19.43 19.50
CA ASP A 254 23.23 -20.35 18.82
C ASP A 254 21.82 -20.35 19.44
N VAL A 255 21.74 -20.34 20.78
CA VAL A 255 20.47 -20.25 21.51
C VAL A 255 19.77 -18.92 21.18
N ALA A 256 20.47 -17.81 21.35
CA ALA A 256 19.89 -16.48 21.08
C ALA A 256 19.42 -16.32 19.65
N LEU A 257 20.19 -16.79 18.66
CA LEU A 257 19.81 -16.73 17.25
C LEU A 257 18.61 -17.63 16.93
N THR A 258 18.50 -18.77 17.59
CA THR A 258 17.34 -19.66 17.44
C THR A 258 16.08 -18.98 17.95
N GLU A 259 16.10 -18.43 19.16
CA GLU A 259 14.98 -17.69 19.75
C GLU A 259 14.64 -16.44 18.93
N PHE A 260 15.64 -15.70 18.47
CA PHE A 260 15.47 -14.50 17.64
C PHE A 260 14.76 -14.81 16.30
N LYS A 261 15.17 -15.91 15.64
CA LYS A 261 14.54 -16.35 14.38
C LYS A 261 13.08 -16.81 14.60
N GLN A 262 12.80 -17.45 15.74
CA GLN A 262 11.44 -17.92 16.07
C GLN A 262 10.51 -16.79 16.50
N SER A 263 10.98 -15.91 17.38
CA SER A 263 10.20 -14.80 17.92
C SER A 263 10.09 -13.63 16.95
N ASN A 264 11.02 -13.50 16.00
CA ASN A 264 11.13 -12.38 15.07
C ASN A 264 11.23 -11.01 15.78
N SER A 265 11.77 -10.96 17.00
CA SER A 265 11.81 -9.79 17.87
C SER A 265 13.16 -9.63 18.56
N PHE A 266 13.71 -8.42 18.52
CA PHE A 266 14.94 -8.07 19.27
C PHE A 266 14.78 -8.17 20.79
N SER A 267 13.56 -8.19 21.32
CA SER A 267 13.31 -8.23 22.76
C SER A 267 13.74 -9.54 23.44
N VAL A 268 13.96 -10.61 22.68
CA VAL A 268 14.45 -11.89 23.21
C VAL A 268 15.97 -11.93 23.36
N LEU A 269 16.68 -10.98 22.77
CA LEU A 269 18.14 -10.90 22.84
C LEU A 269 18.60 -10.27 24.16
N PRO A 270 19.82 -10.55 24.60
CA PRO A 270 20.42 -9.81 25.70
C PRO A 270 20.35 -8.29 25.49
N GLU A 271 20.07 -7.53 26.54
CA GLU A 271 19.90 -6.07 26.45
C GLU A 271 21.07 -5.38 25.78
N SER A 272 22.31 -5.81 26.11
CA SER A 272 23.54 -5.28 25.50
C SER A 272 23.60 -5.45 23.97
N VAL A 273 22.90 -6.48 23.45
CA VAL A 273 22.82 -6.77 22.02
C VAL A 273 21.65 -6.04 21.40
N SER A 274 20.48 -6.10 22.02
CA SER A 274 19.23 -5.52 21.47
C SER A 274 19.33 -4.00 21.30
N ILE A 275 19.99 -3.27 22.20
CA ILE A 275 20.15 -1.81 22.12
C ILE A 275 21.00 -1.34 20.92
N GLU A 276 21.80 -2.23 20.32
CA GLU A 276 22.61 -1.93 19.13
C GLU A 276 21.73 -1.82 17.87
N PHE A 277 20.47 -2.27 17.91
CA PHE A 277 19.55 -2.28 16.79
C PHE A 277 18.37 -1.35 17.03
N LYS A 278 18.36 -0.23 16.32
CA LYS A 278 17.24 0.72 16.39
C LYS A 278 16.23 0.43 15.30
N MET A 279 15.05 -0.05 15.70
CA MET A 279 13.93 -0.28 14.78
C MET A 279 13.08 0.98 14.66
N LEU A 280 12.82 1.41 13.42
CA LEU A 280 12.05 2.60 13.07
C LEU A 280 10.95 2.23 12.06
N PRO A 281 9.82 2.95 12.01
CA PRO A 281 8.88 2.86 10.89
C PRO A 281 9.61 3.09 9.56
N TYR A 282 9.28 2.31 8.54
CA TYR A 282 9.83 2.57 7.21
C TYR A 282 9.03 3.66 6.50
N VAL A 283 9.65 4.82 6.37
CA VAL A 283 9.11 5.99 5.67
C VAL A 283 9.83 6.15 4.34
N CYS A 284 9.11 5.90 3.25
CA CYS A 284 9.63 6.02 1.90
C CYS A 284 9.25 7.39 1.32
N LYS A 285 10.19 8.32 1.33
CA LYS A 285 9.99 9.66 0.76
C LYS A 285 9.85 9.56 -0.77
N TYR A 286 8.87 10.27 -1.32
CA TYR A 286 8.69 10.44 -2.76
C TYR A 286 9.15 11.84 -3.16
N GLU A 287 9.99 11.91 -4.18
CA GLU A 287 10.49 13.20 -4.68
C GLU A 287 9.53 13.77 -5.72
N VAL A 288 9.00 14.96 -5.43
CA VAL A 288 8.05 15.66 -6.30
C VAL A 288 8.76 16.88 -6.92
N THR A 289 9.23 16.69 -8.16
CA THR A 289 9.81 17.78 -8.98
C THR A 289 8.74 18.41 -9.84
N ASP A 290 9.06 19.53 -10.49
CA ASP A 290 8.13 20.20 -11.42
C ASP A 290 7.78 19.30 -12.61
N GLU A 291 8.72 18.47 -13.09
CA GLU A 291 8.48 17.48 -14.14
C GLU A 291 7.50 16.40 -13.71
N VAL A 292 7.59 15.96 -12.42
CA VAL A 292 6.67 14.97 -11.85
C VAL A 292 5.27 15.56 -11.70
N LYS A 293 5.15 16.83 -11.30
CA LYS A 293 3.87 17.55 -11.24
C LYS A 293 3.24 17.68 -12.63
N GLN A 294 4.02 18.12 -13.61
CA GLN A 294 3.56 18.26 -14.98
C GLN A 294 3.07 16.92 -15.55
N GLU A 295 3.81 15.83 -15.34
CA GLU A 295 3.39 14.50 -15.77
C GLU A 295 2.07 14.06 -15.12
N CYS A 296 1.91 14.36 -13.83
CA CYS A 296 0.68 14.07 -13.11
C CYS A 296 -0.51 14.87 -13.66
N GLU A 297 -0.32 16.15 -13.96
CA GLU A 297 -1.33 17.01 -14.61
C GLU A 297 -1.72 16.48 -16.00
N GLU A 298 -0.74 16.10 -16.81
CA GLU A 298 -1.00 15.49 -18.11
C GLU A 298 -1.76 14.15 -17.99
N TYR A 299 -1.43 13.33 -16.99
CA TYR A 299 -2.14 12.08 -16.71
C TYR A 299 -3.60 12.37 -16.35
N ILE A 300 -3.85 13.32 -15.44
CA ILE A 300 -5.18 13.72 -15.02
C ILE A 300 -6.01 14.18 -16.23
N ASP A 301 -5.50 15.16 -16.96
CA ASP A 301 -6.24 15.78 -18.04
C ASP A 301 -6.51 14.82 -19.21
N LYS A 302 -5.53 14.02 -19.60
CA LYS A 302 -5.70 13.01 -20.67
C LYS A 302 -6.68 11.90 -20.26
N THR A 303 -6.65 11.48 -18.99
CA THR A 303 -7.56 10.45 -18.51
C THR A 303 -9.00 10.95 -18.51
N ILE A 304 -9.23 12.17 -18.04
CA ILE A 304 -10.56 12.77 -18.01
C ILE A 304 -11.08 13.03 -19.42
N GLU A 305 -10.27 13.63 -20.30
CA GLU A 305 -10.63 13.83 -21.70
C GLU A 305 -11.02 12.51 -22.41
N MET A 306 -10.22 11.47 -22.21
CA MET A 306 -10.52 10.14 -22.75
C MET A 306 -11.84 9.61 -22.19
N TRP A 307 -12.02 9.65 -20.85
CA TRP A 307 -13.23 9.20 -20.20
C TRP A 307 -14.50 9.91 -20.68
N GLU A 308 -14.46 11.24 -20.78
CA GLU A 308 -15.58 12.05 -21.22
C GLU A 308 -15.90 11.86 -22.72
N SER A 309 -14.93 11.42 -23.52
CA SER A 309 -15.12 11.15 -24.95
C SER A 309 -15.82 9.80 -25.24
N LEU A 310 -15.91 8.89 -24.26
CA LEU A 310 -16.46 7.53 -24.48
C LEU A 310 -17.98 7.52 -24.64
N GLY A 311 -18.70 8.50 -24.07
CA GLY A 311 -20.18 8.57 -24.11
C GLY A 311 -20.84 7.46 -23.32
N ASP A 312 -22.11 7.15 -23.62
CA ASP A 312 -22.93 6.24 -22.81
C ASP A 312 -22.98 4.79 -23.34
N ASP A 313 -22.35 4.49 -24.48
CA ASP A 313 -22.37 3.15 -25.06
C ASP A 313 -21.37 2.23 -24.34
N GLU A 314 -21.87 1.19 -23.68
CA GLU A 314 -21.07 0.19 -22.95
C GLU A 314 -19.95 -0.42 -23.81
N SER A 315 -20.16 -0.54 -25.12
CA SER A 315 -19.16 -1.11 -26.03
C SER A 315 -17.87 -0.30 -26.14
N ASN A 316 -17.89 0.97 -25.71
CA ASN A 316 -16.73 1.84 -25.65
C ASN A 316 -15.84 1.59 -24.42
N TYR A 317 -16.26 0.68 -23.52
CA TYR A 317 -15.58 0.41 -22.26
C TYR A 317 -14.99 -1.02 -22.21
N PRO A 318 -13.91 -1.28 -22.97
CA PRO A 318 -13.31 -2.61 -23.00
C PRO A 318 -12.69 -3.00 -21.64
N PRO A 319 -12.60 -4.31 -21.37
CA PRO A 319 -11.91 -4.80 -20.18
C PRO A 319 -10.39 -4.63 -20.29
N LEU A 320 -9.72 -4.76 -19.14
CA LEU A 320 -8.30 -4.98 -19.07
C LEU A 320 -7.89 -6.20 -19.92
N LYS A 321 -6.72 -6.17 -20.54
CA LYS A 321 -6.17 -7.34 -21.23
C LYS A 321 -5.85 -8.46 -20.24
N PHE A 322 -6.35 -9.67 -20.52
CA PHE A 322 -6.16 -10.85 -19.65
C PHE A 322 -4.85 -11.60 -19.93
N THR A 323 -4.03 -11.10 -20.83
CA THR A 323 -2.73 -11.69 -21.19
C THR A 323 -1.64 -10.63 -21.17
N LYS A 324 -0.40 -11.09 -20.93
CA LYS A 324 0.80 -10.28 -21.08
C LYS A 324 1.90 -11.03 -21.82
N ILE A 325 2.77 -10.28 -22.48
CA ILE A 325 3.94 -10.84 -23.17
C ILE A 325 5.12 -10.81 -22.19
N GLN A 326 5.69 -11.99 -21.92
CA GLN A 326 6.91 -12.14 -21.13
C GLN A 326 8.14 -11.68 -21.92
N LYS A 327 9.27 -11.45 -21.21
CA LYS A 327 10.55 -11.05 -21.83
C LYS A 327 11.06 -12.00 -22.93
N ASN A 328 10.66 -13.26 -22.88
CA ASN A 328 10.97 -14.29 -23.88
C ASN A 328 10.02 -14.30 -25.10
N GLY A 329 9.09 -13.33 -25.17
CA GLY A 329 8.10 -13.23 -26.24
C GLY A 329 6.87 -14.14 -26.07
N LYS A 330 6.80 -14.97 -25.02
CA LYS A 330 5.65 -15.85 -24.78
C LYS A 330 4.49 -15.05 -24.18
N GLU A 331 3.31 -15.20 -24.77
CA GLU A 331 2.07 -14.70 -24.19
C GLU A 331 1.60 -15.64 -23.07
N VAL A 332 1.24 -15.05 -21.92
CA VAL A 332 0.76 -15.79 -20.73
C VAL A 332 -0.46 -15.09 -20.15
N SER A 333 -1.31 -15.84 -19.47
CA SER A 333 -2.44 -15.29 -18.74
C SER A 333 -1.99 -14.31 -17.66
N ASP A 334 -2.69 -13.17 -17.53
CA ASP A 334 -2.46 -12.11 -16.53
C ASP A 334 -3.78 -11.66 -15.93
N ILE A 335 -4.40 -12.57 -15.17
CA ILE A 335 -5.75 -12.38 -14.60
C ILE A 335 -5.75 -12.18 -13.09
N PHE A 336 -4.57 -12.07 -12.46
CA PHE A 336 -4.47 -11.95 -11.00
C PHE A 336 -5.31 -10.77 -10.47
N TYR A 337 -5.17 -9.61 -11.08
CA TYR A 337 -5.96 -8.44 -10.69
C TYR A 337 -7.46 -8.74 -10.78
N CYS A 338 -7.91 -9.25 -11.94
CA CYS A 338 -9.32 -9.49 -12.21
C CYS A 338 -9.94 -10.54 -11.30
N THR A 339 -9.18 -11.58 -10.91
CA THR A 339 -9.68 -12.68 -10.08
C THR A 339 -9.56 -12.44 -8.58
N LYS A 340 -8.66 -11.53 -8.14
CA LYS A 340 -8.29 -11.41 -6.73
C LYS A 340 -8.44 -9.99 -6.16
N LEU A 341 -8.39 -8.96 -6.99
CA LEU A 341 -8.39 -7.58 -6.52
C LEU A 341 -9.54 -6.74 -7.08
N CYS A 342 -10.02 -7.04 -8.28
CA CYS A 342 -11.11 -6.32 -8.92
C CYS A 342 -12.44 -6.55 -8.19
N SER A 343 -13.15 -5.47 -7.86
CA SER A 343 -14.44 -5.54 -7.17
C SER A 343 -15.54 -6.22 -8.00
N HIS A 344 -15.37 -6.28 -9.32
CA HIS A 344 -16.30 -6.91 -10.27
C HIS A 344 -15.83 -8.28 -10.78
N GLY A 345 -14.73 -8.83 -10.25
CA GLY A 345 -14.14 -10.08 -10.75
C GLY A 345 -15.13 -11.25 -10.82
N LYS A 346 -16.01 -11.39 -9.82
CA LYS A 346 -17.02 -12.44 -9.76
C LYS A 346 -18.18 -12.26 -10.76
N THR A 347 -18.41 -11.07 -11.25
CA THR A 347 -19.55 -10.74 -12.14
C THR A 347 -19.11 -10.29 -13.53
N CYS A 348 -17.79 -10.19 -13.77
CA CYS A 348 -17.22 -9.71 -15.02
C CYS A 348 -17.44 -10.71 -16.16
N LYS A 349 -18.39 -10.42 -17.06
CA LYS A 349 -18.68 -11.25 -18.24
C LYS A 349 -17.45 -11.54 -19.09
N TYR A 350 -16.59 -10.55 -19.29
CA TYR A 350 -15.38 -10.67 -20.10
C TYR A 350 -14.36 -11.64 -19.49
N LEU A 351 -14.24 -11.64 -18.14
CA LEU A 351 -13.37 -12.59 -17.44
C LEU A 351 -13.90 -14.01 -17.55
N HIS A 352 -15.21 -14.20 -17.38
CA HIS A 352 -15.86 -15.50 -17.50
C HIS A 352 -15.68 -16.06 -18.91
N ASP A 353 -15.96 -15.28 -19.95
CA ASP A 353 -15.76 -15.65 -21.35
C ASP A 353 -14.29 -16.05 -21.66
N TYR A 354 -13.33 -15.38 -21.00
CA TYR A 354 -11.92 -15.71 -21.14
C TYR A 354 -11.57 -17.04 -20.45
N LEU A 355 -12.06 -17.26 -19.24
CA LEU A 355 -11.82 -18.51 -18.49
C LEU A 355 -12.46 -19.70 -19.18
N ASP A 356 -13.71 -19.56 -19.69
CA ASP A 356 -14.41 -20.61 -20.43
C ASP A 356 -13.65 -21.02 -21.70
N LYS A 357 -13.03 -20.07 -22.40
CA LYS A 357 -12.16 -20.37 -23.56
C LYS A 357 -10.88 -21.11 -23.18
N LEU A 358 -10.28 -20.80 -22.02
CA LEU A 358 -9.11 -21.53 -21.52
C LEU A 358 -9.46 -22.98 -21.18
N ASP A 359 -10.60 -23.18 -20.49
CA ASP A 359 -11.05 -24.53 -20.08
C ASP A 359 -11.45 -25.40 -21.29
N ASN A 360 -12.05 -24.82 -22.30
CA ASN A 360 -12.42 -25.52 -23.52
C ASN A 360 -11.21 -25.80 -24.43
N GLY A 361 -10.26 -24.87 -24.54
CA GLY A 361 -9.03 -25.03 -25.30
C GLY A 361 -8.10 -26.11 -24.74
N THR A 362 -8.09 -26.35 -23.45
CA THR A 362 -7.37 -27.45 -22.81
C THR A 362 -8.03 -28.82 -23.04
N LYS A 363 -9.33 -28.87 -23.31
CA LYS A 363 -10.03 -30.13 -23.68
C LYS A 363 -9.77 -30.54 -25.10
N ASP A 364 -9.70 -29.60 -26.04
CA ASP A 364 -9.43 -29.91 -27.47
C ASP A 364 -8.01 -30.45 -27.71
N GLU A 365 -7.01 -30.03 -26.90
CA GLU A 365 -5.65 -30.59 -26.96
C GLU A 365 -5.53 -32.02 -26.40
N PHE A 366 -6.45 -32.45 -25.54
CA PHE A 366 -6.48 -33.81 -24.99
C PHE A 366 -7.32 -34.80 -25.84
N ASP A 367 -8.36 -34.32 -26.53
CA ASP A 367 -9.20 -35.15 -27.38
C ASP A 367 -8.53 -35.53 -28.71
N ASP A 368 -7.52 -34.76 -29.17
CA ASP A 368 -6.70 -35.09 -30.34
C ASP A 368 -5.56 -36.12 -30.06
N LEU A 369 -5.41 -36.59 -28.81
CA LEU A 369 -4.39 -37.55 -28.40
C LEU A 369 -4.93 -38.97 -28.15
N PHE A 370 -6.21 -39.23 -28.39
CA PHE A 370 -6.86 -40.54 -28.37
C PHE A 370 -7.70 -40.73 -29.63
#